data_696dc36f9f14bf9f86451f68b49e2f18
#
_entry.id   696dc36f9f14bf9f86451f68b49e2f18
#
_cell.length_a   1.000
_cell.length_b   1.000
_cell.length_c   1.000
_cell.angle_alpha   90.00
_cell.angle_beta   90.00
_cell.angle_gamma   90.00
#
_symmetry.space_group_name_H-M   'P 1'
#
loop_
_entity.id
_entity.type
_entity.pdbx_description
1 polymer ?
#
loop_
_entity_poly.entity_id
_entity_poly.type
_entity_poly.pdbx_seq_one_letter_code
_entity_poly.pdbx_strand_id
1 'polypeptide(L)'
;MLQQVMTAPGVIEFNEVPVPEVMPGQVHGQNTKASESCGSGYPMCITGSIPSPKYPVTQGHEVSGEIAQIGQGVEGFSVGQKVTIQPQVVCGKCYPCRHGKYNLCEELKVMGFQTTGVASHYFAVDAQKVTPLPEDMSFDEGAMIEPLAVAVHAIRQAGDVTGLKIAVLGAGPIGILVAQAAKGMGAQSVMVTDISDVRLAKAKECGADYCVNTKNTDFGDAMLEYFGPDKADVIYDCAGNDITMGQAIKHARKGSTIILVAVFASMAKVDLAVLNDHELDLNTTMMYRNEDYLDAIRLVNEGKVTLAPLVSKHFAFRDYLKAYQYIDDNRETTMKVIINVQE
;
A
#
# COMPACT_ATOMS: atom_id res chain seq x y z
N MET A 1 19.50 -13.96 -16.56
CA MET A 1 18.79 -13.79 -15.29
C MET A 1 17.44 -14.46 -15.34
N LEU A 2 16.90 -14.84 -14.17
CA LEU A 2 15.53 -15.37 -14.09
C LEU A 2 14.51 -14.22 -14.03
N GLN A 3 13.40 -14.37 -14.73
CA GLN A 3 12.27 -13.44 -14.76
C GLN A 3 10.96 -14.22 -14.63
N GLN A 4 10.08 -13.77 -13.74
CA GLN A 4 8.73 -14.28 -13.60
C GLN A 4 7.81 -13.58 -14.60
N VAL A 5 6.95 -14.32 -15.27
CA VAL A 5 5.94 -13.78 -16.18
C VAL A 5 4.60 -14.45 -15.90
N MET A 6 3.57 -13.66 -15.62
CA MET A 6 2.20 -14.14 -15.61
C MET A 6 1.67 -14.08 -17.05
N THR A 7 1.42 -15.24 -17.65
CA THR A 7 0.98 -15.36 -19.06
C THR A 7 -0.54 -15.33 -19.19
N ALA A 8 -1.23 -15.74 -18.16
CA ALA A 8 -2.68 -15.65 -17.98
C ALA A 8 -3.02 -15.61 -16.47
N PRO A 9 -4.25 -15.26 -16.08
CA PRO A 9 -4.66 -15.30 -14.67
C PRO A 9 -4.32 -16.65 -14.01
N GLY A 10 -3.48 -16.61 -12.97
CA GLY A 10 -3.04 -17.81 -12.23
C GLY A 10 -2.00 -18.68 -12.94
N VAL A 11 -1.47 -18.26 -14.08
CA VAL A 11 -0.43 -19.01 -14.83
C VAL A 11 0.87 -18.23 -14.82
N ILE A 12 1.86 -18.74 -14.11
CA ILE A 12 3.19 -18.14 -13.96
C ILE A 12 4.24 -19.03 -14.64
N GLU A 13 5.07 -18.40 -15.46
CA GLU A 13 6.23 -19.00 -16.10
C GLU A 13 7.50 -18.29 -15.62
N PHE A 14 8.61 -19.01 -15.63
CA PHE A 14 9.94 -18.47 -15.35
C PHE A 14 10.82 -18.59 -16.57
N ASN A 15 11.26 -17.45 -17.08
CA ASN A 15 12.08 -17.36 -18.29
C ASN A 15 13.52 -16.98 -17.94
N GLU A 16 14.47 -17.61 -18.59
CA GLU A 16 15.86 -17.14 -18.61
C GLU A 16 16.00 -16.07 -19.69
N VAL A 17 16.28 -14.84 -19.26
CA VAL A 17 16.43 -13.68 -20.15
C VAL A 17 17.79 -13.01 -19.93
N PRO A 18 18.33 -12.27 -20.93
CA PRO A 18 19.50 -11.44 -20.71
C PRO A 18 19.30 -10.47 -19.54
N VAL A 19 20.39 -10.13 -18.85
CA VAL A 19 20.36 -9.01 -17.89
C VAL A 19 20.14 -7.71 -18.69
N PRO A 20 19.19 -6.85 -18.29
CA PRO A 20 18.91 -5.63 -19.07
C PRO A 20 20.11 -4.69 -19.08
N GLU A 21 20.37 -4.08 -20.23
CA GLU A 21 21.37 -3.03 -20.34
C GLU A 21 20.90 -1.75 -19.64
N VAL A 22 21.86 -1.05 -19.03
CA VAL A 22 21.59 0.24 -18.36
C VAL A 22 21.77 1.37 -19.36
N MET A 23 20.69 2.07 -19.66
CA MET A 23 20.70 3.23 -20.54
C MET A 23 21.14 4.50 -19.76
N PRO A 24 21.57 5.57 -20.47
CA PRO A 24 21.79 6.86 -19.83
C PRO A 24 20.57 7.33 -19.02
N GLY A 25 20.80 7.85 -17.82
CA GLY A 25 19.72 8.29 -16.90
C GLY A 25 19.06 7.17 -16.10
N GLN A 26 19.46 5.92 -16.27
CA GLN A 26 18.92 4.76 -15.56
C GLN A 26 19.88 4.21 -14.51
N VAL A 27 19.33 3.46 -13.58
CA VAL A 27 20.07 2.56 -12.70
C VAL A 27 19.63 1.13 -12.93
N HIS A 28 20.53 0.20 -12.64
CA HIS A 28 20.27 -1.22 -12.65
C HIS A 28 20.16 -1.69 -11.20
N GLY A 29 18.98 -2.13 -10.79
CA GLY A 29 18.75 -2.70 -9.48
C GLY A 29 18.88 -4.22 -9.49
N GLN A 30 19.56 -4.76 -8.48
CA GLN A 30 19.51 -6.17 -8.12
C GLN A 30 18.43 -6.33 -7.06
N ASN A 31 17.32 -6.96 -7.43
CA ASN A 31 16.20 -7.16 -6.51
C ASN A 31 16.56 -8.17 -5.42
N THR A 32 16.26 -7.85 -4.18
CA THR A 32 16.47 -8.74 -3.04
C THR A 32 15.15 -9.27 -2.52
N LYS A 33 14.18 -8.41 -2.30
CA LYS A 33 12.85 -8.75 -1.79
C LYS A 33 11.75 -8.09 -2.62
N ALA A 34 10.67 -8.82 -2.87
CA ALA A 34 9.42 -8.28 -3.37
C ALA A 34 8.29 -8.63 -2.40
N SER A 35 7.38 -7.69 -2.16
CA SER A 35 6.26 -7.86 -1.24
C SER A 35 4.96 -8.07 -2.03
N GLU A 36 4.10 -8.94 -1.51
CA GLU A 36 2.77 -9.23 -2.07
C GLU A 36 1.72 -9.28 -0.95
N SER A 37 0.48 -8.92 -1.26
CA SER A 37 -0.61 -8.96 -0.28
C SER A 37 -1.90 -9.52 -0.86
N CYS A 38 -2.82 -9.90 0.03
CA CYS A 38 -4.14 -10.40 -0.34
C CYS A 38 -5.05 -9.37 -1.02
N GLY A 39 -4.73 -8.09 -0.91
CA GLY A 39 -5.61 -7.00 -1.39
C GLY A 39 -5.30 -6.48 -2.80
N SER A 40 -4.06 -6.55 -3.27
CA SER A 40 -3.65 -5.80 -4.46
C SER A 40 -3.16 -6.63 -5.66
N GLY A 41 -2.37 -7.65 -5.45
CA GLY A 41 -1.72 -8.34 -6.58
C GLY A 41 -2.58 -9.39 -7.26
N TYR A 42 -2.78 -10.50 -6.58
CA TYR A 42 -3.33 -11.70 -7.17
C TYR A 42 -4.84 -11.65 -7.49
N PRO A 43 -5.73 -11.15 -6.60
CA PRO A 43 -7.15 -11.03 -6.94
C PRO A 43 -7.40 -10.09 -8.13
N MET A 44 -6.67 -8.99 -8.22
CA MET A 44 -6.76 -8.06 -9.35
C MET A 44 -6.26 -8.70 -10.64
N CYS A 45 -5.20 -9.51 -10.57
CA CYS A 45 -4.66 -10.26 -11.70
C CYS A 45 -5.60 -11.38 -12.17
N ILE A 46 -6.36 -12.02 -11.26
CA ILE A 46 -7.28 -13.11 -11.61
C ILE A 46 -8.63 -12.58 -12.06
N THR A 47 -9.21 -11.60 -11.36
CA THR A 47 -10.58 -11.14 -11.59
C THR A 47 -10.69 -10.06 -12.66
N GLY A 48 -9.56 -9.50 -13.11
CA GLY A 48 -9.55 -8.38 -14.05
C GLY A 48 -10.09 -7.07 -13.46
N SER A 49 -10.07 -6.94 -12.14
CA SER A 49 -10.44 -5.70 -11.45
C SER A 49 -9.47 -4.55 -11.81
N ILE A 50 -9.92 -3.33 -11.68
CA ILE A 50 -9.21 -2.12 -12.12
C ILE A 50 -7.89 -1.91 -11.37
N PRO A 51 -6.78 -1.56 -12.09
CA PRO A 51 -6.56 -1.62 -13.53
C PRO A 51 -6.14 -3.02 -13.99
N SER A 52 -6.84 -3.58 -14.94
CA SER A 52 -6.56 -4.94 -15.43
C SER A 52 -5.11 -5.08 -15.94
N PRO A 53 -4.38 -6.10 -15.51
CA PRO A 53 -3.06 -6.41 -16.07
C PRO A 53 -3.15 -6.69 -17.58
N LYS A 54 -2.09 -6.30 -18.28
CA LYS A 54 -1.95 -6.67 -19.71
C LYS A 54 -1.06 -7.91 -19.82
N TYR A 55 -1.66 -9.06 -19.97
CA TYR A 55 -0.92 -10.31 -20.14
C TYR A 55 -0.28 -10.43 -21.53
N PRO A 56 0.93 -11.04 -21.66
CA PRO A 56 1.78 -11.49 -20.56
C PRO A 56 2.43 -10.29 -19.83
N VAL A 57 2.65 -10.40 -18.53
CA VAL A 57 3.30 -9.35 -17.73
C VAL A 57 4.23 -9.93 -16.67
N THR A 58 5.42 -9.37 -16.53
CA THR A 58 6.27 -9.54 -15.34
C THR A 58 5.63 -8.77 -14.20
N GLN A 59 5.30 -9.43 -13.11
CA GLN A 59 4.60 -8.84 -11.98
C GLN A 59 5.54 -8.08 -11.02
N GLY A 60 4.99 -7.62 -9.89
CA GLY A 60 5.70 -6.97 -8.80
C GLY A 60 5.85 -5.46 -8.98
N HIS A 61 5.51 -4.75 -7.93
CA HIS A 61 5.60 -3.28 -7.83
C HIS A 61 6.07 -2.81 -6.45
N GLU A 62 6.14 -3.71 -5.48
CA GLU A 62 6.66 -3.50 -4.14
C GLU A 62 8.00 -4.23 -4.04
N VAL A 63 9.11 -3.50 -3.96
CA VAL A 63 10.45 -4.10 -4.06
C VAL A 63 11.51 -3.33 -3.30
N SER A 64 12.50 -4.05 -2.83
CA SER A 64 13.76 -3.51 -2.35
C SER A 64 14.94 -4.28 -2.94
N GLY A 65 16.06 -3.64 -3.05
CA GLY A 65 17.28 -4.24 -3.57
C GLY A 65 18.47 -3.31 -3.45
N GLU A 66 19.53 -3.62 -4.19
CA GLU A 66 20.75 -2.84 -4.24
C GLU A 66 21.03 -2.35 -5.68
N ILE A 67 21.69 -1.22 -5.80
CA ILE A 67 22.15 -0.73 -7.10
C ILE A 67 23.33 -1.60 -7.55
N ALA A 68 23.17 -2.31 -8.67
CA ALA A 68 24.22 -3.13 -9.28
C ALA A 68 25.05 -2.35 -10.29
N GLN A 69 24.45 -1.37 -11.00
CA GLN A 69 25.13 -0.54 -12.00
C GLN A 69 24.44 0.81 -12.13
N ILE A 70 25.22 1.84 -12.46
CA ILE A 70 24.77 3.21 -12.65
C ILE A 70 25.02 3.61 -14.10
N GLY A 71 23.99 4.11 -14.78
CA GLY A 71 24.06 4.59 -16.14
C GLY A 71 24.69 5.96 -16.26
N GLN A 72 25.09 6.31 -17.48
CA GLN A 72 25.72 7.60 -17.75
C GLN A 72 24.79 8.77 -17.38
N GLY A 73 25.33 9.79 -16.72
CA GLY A 73 24.62 11.01 -16.34
C GLY A 73 23.76 10.89 -15.09
N VAL A 74 23.79 9.75 -14.39
CA VAL A 74 23.13 9.58 -13.08
C VAL A 74 24.10 9.99 -11.97
N GLU A 75 23.64 10.86 -11.09
CA GLU A 75 24.38 11.35 -9.93
C GLU A 75 23.62 11.05 -8.63
N GLY A 76 24.33 11.07 -7.51
CA GLY A 76 23.73 10.92 -6.17
C GLY A 76 23.47 9.47 -5.75
N PHE A 77 23.93 8.47 -6.51
CA PHE A 77 23.81 7.05 -6.19
C PHE A 77 25.17 6.36 -6.16
N SER A 78 25.24 5.23 -5.46
CA SER A 78 26.43 4.37 -5.38
C SER A 78 26.06 2.90 -5.63
N VAL A 79 26.96 2.15 -6.24
CA VAL A 79 26.80 0.69 -6.36
C VAL A 79 26.81 0.07 -4.97
N GLY A 80 25.92 -0.90 -4.72
CA GLY A 80 25.68 -1.51 -3.41
C GLY A 80 24.73 -0.71 -2.51
N GLN A 81 24.28 0.49 -2.93
CA GLN A 81 23.33 1.28 -2.14
C GLN A 81 21.95 0.60 -2.12
N LYS A 82 21.38 0.46 -0.92
CA LYS A 82 20.01 -0.06 -0.73
C LYS A 82 18.98 0.92 -1.27
N VAL A 83 18.01 0.42 -2.01
CA VAL A 83 17.00 1.22 -2.68
C VAL A 83 15.64 0.53 -2.72
N THR A 84 14.60 1.33 -2.85
CA THR A 84 13.27 0.95 -3.33
C THR A 84 12.90 1.79 -4.54
N ILE A 85 11.78 1.49 -5.19
CA ILE A 85 11.33 2.23 -6.37
C ILE A 85 9.90 2.69 -6.25
N GLN A 86 9.56 3.77 -6.95
CA GLN A 86 8.19 4.22 -7.16
C GLN A 86 7.67 3.62 -8.48
N PRO A 87 6.73 2.67 -8.45
CA PRO A 87 6.32 1.91 -9.64
C PRO A 87 5.40 2.67 -10.59
N GLN A 88 5.07 3.93 -10.30
CA GLN A 88 4.20 4.75 -11.14
C GLN A 88 4.90 5.14 -12.45
N VAL A 89 4.21 4.95 -13.58
CA VAL A 89 4.65 5.43 -14.90
C VAL A 89 3.65 6.49 -15.36
N VAL A 90 4.10 7.74 -15.39
CA VAL A 90 3.27 8.91 -15.65
C VAL A 90 3.65 9.59 -16.95
N CYS A 91 2.71 10.29 -17.60
CA CYS A 91 2.94 10.92 -18.90
C CYS A 91 3.71 12.27 -18.80
N GLY A 92 3.77 12.90 -17.65
CA GLY A 92 4.41 14.20 -17.39
C GLY A 92 3.72 15.43 -18.01
N LYS A 93 2.73 15.25 -18.91
CA LYS A 93 2.15 16.33 -19.73
C LYS A 93 0.68 16.64 -19.49
N CYS A 94 -0.10 15.71 -18.90
CA CYS A 94 -1.52 15.94 -18.60
C CYS A 94 -1.72 16.97 -17.49
N TYR A 95 -2.97 17.42 -17.28
CA TYR A 95 -3.27 18.45 -16.28
C TYR A 95 -2.79 18.07 -14.88
N PRO A 96 -3.12 16.89 -14.30
CA PRO A 96 -2.62 16.50 -12.99
C PRO A 96 -1.09 16.48 -12.91
N CYS A 97 -0.38 15.96 -13.91
CA CYS A 97 1.08 15.91 -13.91
C CYS A 97 1.70 17.30 -13.81
N ARG A 98 1.21 18.26 -14.62
CA ARG A 98 1.72 19.64 -14.63
C ARG A 98 1.41 20.41 -13.35
N HIS A 99 0.46 19.94 -12.52
CA HIS A 99 0.06 20.55 -11.26
C HIS A 99 0.53 19.76 -10.02
N GLY A 100 1.56 18.90 -10.17
CA GLY A 100 2.15 18.14 -9.07
C GLY A 100 1.29 17.00 -8.52
N LYS A 101 0.14 16.72 -9.16
CA LYS A 101 -0.75 15.61 -8.82
C LYS A 101 -0.54 14.42 -9.76
N TYR A 102 0.72 14.08 -10.03
CA TYR A 102 1.09 13.05 -11.01
C TYR A 102 0.61 11.64 -10.62
N ASN A 103 0.34 11.38 -9.34
CA ASN A 103 -0.36 10.19 -8.87
C ASN A 103 -1.76 10.03 -9.50
N LEU A 104 -2.35 11.11 -10.03
CA LEU A 104 -3.62 11.15 -10.75
C LEU A 104 -3.44 11.30 -12.26
N CYS A 105 -2.30 10.87 -12.82
CA CYS A 105 -2.02 10.96 -14.24
C CYS A 105 -3.12 10.30 -15.08
N GLU A 106 -3.60 10.99 -16.14
CA GLU A 106 -4.64 10.46 -17.04
C GLU A 106 -4.18 9.21 -17.80
N GLU A 107 -2.87 9.06 -18.00
CA GLU A 107 -2.24 7.88 -18.62
C GLU A 107 -1.48 7.04 -17.59
N LEU A 108 -1.89 7.06 -16.31
CA LEU A 108 -1.20 6.34 -15.25
C LEU A 108 -1.09 4.85 -15.58
N LYS A 109 0.13 4.35 -15.49
CA LYS A 109 0.42 2.92 -15.50
C LYS A 109 1.21 2.56 -14.25
N VAL A 110 1.10 1.32 -13.83
CA VAL A 110 1.84 0.77 -12.70
C VAL A 110 2.70 -0.39 -13.19
N MET A 111 3.96 -0.42 -12.80
CA MET A 111 4.84 -1.56 -13.03
C MET A 111 4.21 -2.83 -12.45
N GLY A 112 4.33 -3.94 -13.15
CA GLY A 112 3.69 -5.20 -12.76
C GLY A 112 2.22 -5.36 -13.18
N PHE A 113 1.59 -4.30 -13.71
CA PHE A 113 0.21 -4.34 -14.22
C PHE A 113 0.13 -3.97 -15.70
N GLN A 114 0.39 -2.73 -16.07
CA GLN A 114 0.31 -2.27 -17.46
C GLN A 114 1.68 -2.18 -18.13
N THR A 115 2.75 -2.24 -17.36
CA THR A 115 4.14 -2.30 -17.82
C THR A 115 4.89 -3.40 -17.08
N THR A 116 6.06 -3.78 -17.58
CA THR A 116 6.95 -4.76 -16.92
C THR A 116 7.21 -4.36 -15.47
N GLY A 117 6.96 -5.28 -14.57
CA GLY A 117 7.25 -5.14 -13.14
C GLY A 117 8.65 -5.63 -12.76
N VAL A 118 8.84 -5.79 -11.47
CA VAL A 118 10.15 -6.05 -10.86
C VAL A 118 10.37 -7.51 -10.46
N ALA A 119 9.48 -8.44 -10.80
CA ALA A 119 9.64 -9.86 -10.50
C ALA A 119 10.70 -10.52 -11.40
N SER A 120 11.96 -10.11 -11.21
CA SER A 120 13.15 -10.60 -11.89
C SER A 120 14.38 -10.37 -11.02
N HIS A 121 15.48 -11.11 -11.24
CA HIS A 121 16.72 -10.91 -10.48
C HIS A 121 17.27 -9.48 -10.61
N TYR A 122 17.15 -8.89 -11.79
CA TYR A 122 17.62 -7.54 -12.09
C TYR A 122 16.57 -6.78 -12.92
N PHE A 123 16.57 -5.47 -12.79
CA PHE A 123 15.74 -4.59 -13.62
C PHE A 123 16.43 -3.25 -13.83
N ALA A 124 16.18 -2.61 -14.97
CA ALA A 124 16.64 -1.25 -15.26
C ALA A 124 15.48 -0.28 -15.12
N VAL A 125 15.71 0.84 -14.46
CA VAL A 125 14.68 1.86 -14.18
C VAL A 125 15.30 3.26 -14.21
N ASP A 126 14.49 4.27 -14.57
CA ASP A 126 14.90 5.67 -14.51
C ASP A 126 15.30 6.05 -13.09
N ALA A 127 16.46 6.67 -12.93
CA ALA A 127 17.01 7.04 -11.63
C ALA A 127 16.04 7.90 -10.77
N GLN A 128 15.19 8.70 -11.42
CA GLN A 128 14.18 9.52 -10.75
C GLN A 128 13.10 8.72 -10.00
N LYS A 129 12.94 7.42 -10.30
CA LYS A 129 12.00 6.53 -9.64
C LYS A 129 12.63 5.78 -8.46
N VAL A 130 13.93 5.88 -8.32
CA VAL A 130 14.69 5.17 -7.29
C VAL A 130 14.76 6.03 -6.04
N THR A 131 14.45 5.43 -4.90
CA THR A 131 14.52 6.09 -3.60
C THR A 131 15.53 5.34 -2.72
N PRO A 132 16.60 6.01 -2.25
CA PRO A 132 17.55 5.43 -1.32
C PRO A 132 16.88 5.03 -0.01
N LEU A 133 17.32 3.88 0.53
CA LEU A 133 16.91 3.40 1.85
C LEU A 133 18.06 3.63 2.85
N PRO A 134 17.77 3.86 4.14
CA PRO A 134 18.75 3.83 5.21
C PRO A 134 19.54 2.52 5.22
N GLU A 135 20.81 2.58 5.59
CA GLU A 135 21.71 1.40 5.56
C GLU A 135 21.26 0.30 6.54
N ASP A 136 20.68 0.69 7.66
CA ASP A 136 20.18 -0.20 8.72
C ASP A 136 18.76 -0.73 8.44
N MET A 137 18.01 -0.16 7.46
CA MET A 137 16.70 -0.68 7.06
C MET A 137 16.85 -2.06 6.40
N SER A 138 16.06 -3.02 6.83
CA SER A 138 16.03 -4.33 6.19
C SER A 138 15.39 -4.29 4.80
N PHE A 139 15.73 -5.26 3.95
CA PHE A 139 15.08 -5.36 2.62
C PHE A 139 13.59 -5.71 2.72
N ASP A 140 13.16 -6.43 3.76
CA ASP A 140 11.74 -6.70 3.99
C ASP A 140 10.98 -5.39 4.25
N GLU A 141 11.53 -4.51 5.09
CA GLU A 141 10.97 -3.17 5.34
C GLU A 141 10.99 -2.32 4.06
N GLY A 142 12.12 -2.32 3.35
CA GLY A 142 12.28 -1.57 2.08
C GLY A 142 11.24 -1.97 1.03
N ALA A 143 10.90 -3.25 0.92
CA ALA A 143 9.86 -3.74 0.02
C ALA A 143 8.45 -3.29 0.43
N MET A 144 8.23 -3.01 1.71
CA MET A 144 6.94 -2.55 2.24
C MET A 144 6.80 -1.02 2.32
N ILE A 145 7.78 -0.25 1.88
CA ILE A 145 7.67 1.22 1.80
C ILE A 145 6.57 1.65 0.82
N GLU A 146 6.41 0.93 -0.29
CA GLU A 146 5.37 1.23 -1.28
C GLU A 146 3.97 1.25 -0.65
N PRO A 147 3.46 0.16 -0.04
CA PRO A 147 2.13 0.17 0.58
C PRO A 147 2.04 1.10 1.80
N LEU A 148 3.14 1.37 2.51
CA LEU A 148 3.15 2.37 3.57
C LEU A 148 2.99 3.79 3.01
N ALA A 149 3.57 4.09 1.85
CA ALA A 149 3.39 5.39 1.20
C ALA A 149 1.94 5.63 0.79
N VAL A 150 1.20 4.57 0.38
CA VAL A 150 -0.27 4.64 0.18
C VAL A 150 -0.97 5.09 1.46
N ALA A 151 -0.60 4.50 2.60
CA ALA A 151 -1.18 4.86 3.90
C ALA A 151 -0.84 6.31 4.31
N VAL A 152 0.41 6.73 4.15
CA VAL A 152 0.84 8.12 4.42
C VAL A 152 0.08 9.11 3.54
N HIS A 153 -0.08 8.81 2.25
CA HIS A 153 -0.87 9.64 1.35
C HIS A 153 -2.34 9.73 1.79
N ALA A 154 -2.92 8.62 2.22
CA ALA A 154 -4.29 8.59 2.73
C ALA A 154 -4.44 9.51 3.97
N ILE A 155 -3.49 9.46 4.91
CA ILE A 155 -3.50 10.35 6.09
C ILE A 155 -3.47 11.81 5.67
N ARG A 156 -2.65 12.18 4.69
CA ARG A 156 -2.54 13.57 4.19
C ARG A 156 -3.83 14.12 3.55
N GLN A 157 -4.75 13.24 3.09
CA GLN A 157 -6.05 13.69 2.57
C GLN A 157 -6.94 14.34 3.65
N ALA A 158 -6.68 14.05 4.92
CA ALA A 158 -7.36 14.70 6.06
C ALA A 158 -6.64 15.98 6.56
N GLY A 159 -5.48 16.32 5.98
CA GLY A 159 -4.64 17.43 6.46
C GLY A 159 -3.76 17.03 7.65
N ASP A 160 -3.59 17.94 8.61
CA ASP A 160 -2.83 17.70 9.83
C ASP A 160 -3.68 16.86 10.81
N VAL A 161 -3.21 15.68 11.15
CA VAL A 161 -3.90 14.76 12.07
C VAL A 161 -3.37 14.83 13.50
N THR A 162 -2.46 15.77 13.79
CA THR A 162 -1.88 15.94 15.13
C THR A 162 -2.96 16.19 16.17
N GLY A 163 -3.01 15.32 17.19
CA GLY A 163 -3.99 15.41 18.29
C GLY A 163 -5.39 14.92 17.94
N LEU A 164 -5.66 14.44 16.71
CA LEU A 164 -6.96 13.96 16.28
C LEU A 164 -7.24 12.51 16.74
N LYS A 165 -8.52 12.20 16.93
CA LYS A 165 -9.05 10.85 17.15
C LYS A 165 -9.43 10.24 15.83
N ILE A 166 -8.90 9.06 15.52
CA ILE A 166 -9.02 8.44 14.20
C ILE A 166 -9.67 7.06 14.32
N ALA A 167 -10.66 6.79 13.48
CA ALA A 167 -11.23 5.47 13.29
C ALA A 167 -10.83 4.90 11.92
N VAL A 168 -10.39 3.63 11.89
CA VAL A 168 -10.03 2.89 10.69
C VAL A 168 -10.94 1.68 10.57
N LEU A 169 -11.68 1.60 9.46
CA LEU A 169 -12.57 0.49 9.14
C LEU A 169 -11.83 -0.53 8.26
N GLY A 170 -11.58 -1.71 8.81
CA GLY A 170 -10.82 -2.81 8.20
C GLY A 170 -9.40 -2.91 8.75
N ALA A 171 -9.08 -4.09 9.33
CA ALA A 171 -7.77 -4.47 9.85
C ALA A 171 -6.96 -5.33 8.84
N GLY A 172 -7.13 -5.07 7.55
CA GLY A 172 -6.25 -5.62 6.52
C GLY A 172 -4.89 -4.92 6.50
N PRO A 173 -3.96 -5.34 5.62
CA PRO A 173 -2.62 -4.74 5.55
C PRO A 173 -2.63 -3.21 5.44
N ILE A 174 -3.45 -2.67 4.54
CA ILE A 174 -3.56 -1.21 4.35
C ILE A 174 -4.18 -0.52 5.57
N GLY A 175 -5.23 -1.09 6.18
CA GLY A 175 -5.85 -0.49 7.37
C GLY A 175 -4.88 -0.43 8.56
N ILE A 176 -4.07 -1.46 8.77
CA ILE A 176 -3.04 -1.47 9.81
C ILE A 176 -1.94 -0.45 9.50
N LEU A 177 -1.51 -0.33 8.25
CA LEU A 177 -0.53 0.68 7.84
C LEU A 177 -1.09 2.11 8.01
N VAL A 178 -2.36 2.35 7.67
CA VAL A 178 -3.05 3.63 7.93
C VAL A 178 -3.09 3.94 9.42
N ALA A 179 -3.41 2.96 10.26
CA ALA A 179 -3.43 3.15 11.72
C ALA A 179 -2.04 3.51 12.26
N GLN A 180 -0.99 2.81 11.85
CA GLN A 180 0.38 3.10 12.24
C GLN A 180 0.85 4.47 11.71
N ALA A 181 0.58 4.78 10.42
CA ALA A 181 0.93 6.06 9.84
C ALA A 181 0.24 7.21 10.57
N ALA A 182 -1.06 7.08 10.90
CA ALA A 182 -1.78 8.07 11.70
C ALA A 182 -1.12 8.33 13.04
N LYS A 183 -0.78 7.28 13.79
CA LYS A 183 -0.04 7.38 15.07
C LYS A 183 1.32 8.04 14.87
N GLY A 184 2.08 7.58 13.89
CA GLY A 184 3.41 8.11 13.55
C GLY A 184 3.40 9.59 13.15
N MET A 185 2.29 10.06 12.55
CA MET A 185 2.06 11.45 12.14
C MET A 185 1.37 12.29 13.23
N GLY A 186 1.17 11.76 14.44
CA GLY A 186 0.77 12.54 15.59
C GLY A 186 -0.69 12.43 16.03
N ALA A 187 -1.46 11.48 15.48
CA ALA A 187 -2.83 11.24 15.97
C ALA A 187 -2.83 10.92 17.47
N GLN A 188 -3.81 11.47 18.21
CA GLN A 188 -3.98 11.27 19.64
C GLN A 188 -4.29 9.80 19.95
N SER A 189 -5.23 9.24 19.22
CA SER A 189 -5.65 7.84 19.40
C SER A 189 -6.23 7.28 18.11
N VAL A 190 -6.03 5.97 17.90
CA VAL A 190 -6.51 5.25 16.71
C VAL A 190 -7.30 4.02 17.12
N MET A 191 -8.55 3.95 16.68
CA MET A 191 -9.38 2.76 16.76
C MET A 191 -9.40 2.04 15.41
N VAL A 192 -9.13 0.73 15.42
CA VAL A 192 -9.25 -0.14 14.25
C VAL A 192 -10.43 -1.08 14.44
N THR A 193 -11.27 -1.22 13.42
CA THR A 193 -12.40 -2.16 13.45
C THR A 193 -12.27 -3.21 12.36
N ASP A 194 -12.70 -4.42 12.64
CA ASP A 194 -12.80 -5.53 11.69
C ASP A 194 -13.82 -6.55 12.19
N ILE A 195 -14.12 -7.54 11.39
CA ILE A 195 -14.94 -8.69 11.75
C ILE A 195 -14.10 -9.92 12.16
N SER A 196 -12.78 -9.86 12.05
CA SER A 196 -11.82 -10.92 12.37
C SER A 196 -11.01 -10.56 13.61
N ASP A 197 -11.14 -11.35 14.68
CA ASP A 197 -10.35 -11.18 15.88
C ASP A 197 -8.85 -11.39 15.64
N VAL A 198 -8.49 -12.26 14.69
CA VAL A 198 -7.09 -12.51 14.29
C VAL A 198 -6.46 -11.24 13.71
N ARG A 199 -7.17 -10.55 12.81
CA ARG A 199 -6.69 -9.29 12.22
C ARG A 199 -6.66 -8.16 13.25
N LEU A 200 -7.62 -8.10 14.16
CA LEU A 200 -7.64 -7.14 15.25
C LEU A 200 -6.48 -7.35 16.24
N ALA A 201 -6.15 -8.60 16.54
CA ALA A 201 -4.96 -8.92 17.34
C ALA A 201 -3.68 -8.41 16.66
N LYS A 202 -3.57 -8.55 15.32
CA LYS A 202 -2.46 -8.01 14.55
C LYS A 202 -2.44 -6.47 14.56
N ALA A 203 -3.58 -5.81 14.44
CA ALA A 203 -3.68 -4.35 14.56
C ALA A 203 -3.23 -3.88 15.95
N LYS A 204 -3.59 -4.61 17.01
CA LYS A 204 -3.14 -4.34 18.38
C LYS A 204 -1.63 -4.50 18.54
N GLU A 205 -1.05 -5.58 18.00
CA GLU A 205 0.39 -5.81 17.95
C GLU A 205 1.13 -4.65 17.24
N CYS A 206 0.53 -4.09 16.20
CA CYS A 206 1.02 -2.95 15.45
C CYS A 206 0.71 -1.57 16.07
N GLY A 207 0.22 -1.52 17.31
CA GLY A 207 0.11 -0.28 18.09
C GLY A 207 -1.23 0.47 17.97
N ALA A 208 -2.29 -0.15 17.44
CA ALA A 208 -3.64 0.42 17.54
C ALA A 208 -4.07 0.55 19.01
N ASP A 209 -4.63 1.71 19.38
CA ASP A 209 -5.06 1.95 20.77
C ASP A 209 -6.27 1.10 21.11
N TYR A 210 -7.26 1.07 20.20
CA TYR A 210 -8.51 0.32 20.37
C TYR A 210 -8.75 -0.59 19.17
N CYS A 211 -9.18 -1.82 19.44
CA CYS A 211 -9.50 -2.82 18.42
C CYS A 211 -10.89 -3.36 18.68
N VAL A 212 -11.82 -3.21 17.73
CA VAL A 212 -13.23 -3.52 17.92
C VAL A 212 -13.73 -4.49 16.86
N ASN A 213 -14.28 -5.63 17.30
CA ASN A 213 -14.95 -6.57 16.42
C ASN A 213 -16.40 -6.14 16.19
N THR A 214 -16.69 -5.66 14.98
CA THR A 214 -18.02 -5.13 14.61
C THR A 214 -19.09 -6.19 14.38
N LYS A 215 -18.77 -7.48 14.52
CA LYS A 215 -19.78 -8.54 14.70
C LYS A 215 -20.42 -8.53 16.09
N ASN A 216 -19.66 -8.06 17.08
CA ASN A 216 -20.04 -8.14 18.49
C ASN A 216 -20.45 -6.79 19.09
N THR A 217 -19.92 -5.69 18.54
CA THR A 217 -20.13 -4.33 19.04
C THR A 217 -20.52 -3.41 17.89
N ASP A 218 -21.58 -2.62 18.06
CA ASP A 218 -21.95 -1.60 17.07
C ASP A 218 -20.83 -0.55 16.93
N PHE A 219 -20.53 -0.13 15.71
CA PHE A 219 -19.46 0.84 15.45
C PHE A 219 -19.70 2.19 16.13
N GLY A 220 -20.96 2.64 16.15
CA GLY A 220 -21.33 3.90 16.80
C GLY A 220 -21.18 3.84 18.31
N ASP A 221 -21.55 2.71 18.93
CA ASP A 221 -21.39 2.48 20.36
C ASP A 221 -19.90 2.45 20.74
N ALA A 222 -19.08 1.77 19.94
CA ALA A 222 -17.62 1.76 20.12
C ALA A 222 -17.02 3.18 20.01
N MET A 223 -17.48 3.99 19.06
CA MET A 223 -17.02 5.37 18.93
C MET A 223 -17.35 6.21 20.18
N LEU A 224 -18.53 6.02 20.77
CA LEU A 224 -18.92 6.71 22.00
C LEU A 224 -18.13 6.20 23.21
N GLU A 225 -17.89 4.89 23.29
CA GLU A 225 -17.12 4.27 24.38
C GLU A 225 -15.66 4.77 24.42
N TYR A 226 -14.97 4.73 23.27
CA TYR A 226 -13.53 4.99 23.23
C TYR A 226 -13.16 6.45 22.96
N PHE A 227 -14.00 7.18 22.25
CA PHE A 227 -13.72 8.58 21.88
C PHE A 227 -14.63 9.58 22.60
N GLY A 228 -15.67 9.09 23.29
CA GLY A 228 -16.65 9.93 23.96
C GLY A 228 -17.67 10.57 22.99
N PRO A 229 -18.44 11.57 23.45
CA PRO A 229 -19.54 12.16 22.68
C PRO A 229 -19.06 12.84 21.39
N ASP A 230 -17.81 13.28 21.32
CA ASP A 230 -17.24 13.92 20.15
C ASP A 230 -16.83 12.95 19.05
N LYS A 231 -16.81 11.64 19.33
CA LYS A 231 -16.49 10.57 18.38
C LYS A 231 -15.11 10.76 17.71
N ALA A 232 -14.90 10.15 16.53
CA ALA A 232 -13.69 10.36 15.71
C ALA A 232 -13.75 11.68 14.94
N ASP A 233 -12.59 12.30 14.75
CA ASP A 233 -12.40 13.47 13.89
C ASP A 233 -12.31 13.06 12.42
N VAL A 234 -11.67 11.89 12.16
CA VAL A 234 -11.52 11.34 10.81
C VAL A 234 -11.82 9.84 10.84
N ILE A 235 -12.54 9.38 9.81
CA ILE A 235 -12.80 7.95 9.57
C ILE A 235 -12.13 7.54 8.25
N TYR A 236 -11.31 6.49 8.28
CA TYR A 236 -10.68 5.91 7.09
C TYR A 236 -11.37 4.59 6.75
N ASP A 237 -12.01 4.49 5.58
CA ASP A 237 -12.55 3.21 5.08
C ASP A 237 -11.52 2.47 4.24
N CYS A 238 -10.90 1.45 4.86
CA CYS A 238 -9.94 0.55 4.26
C CYS A 238 -10.54 -0.82 3.90
N ALA A 239 -11.83 -1.05 4.15
CA ALA A 239 -12.53 -2.30 3.87
C ALA A 239 -13.26 -2.28 2.53
N GLY A 240 -13.85 -1.17 2.14
CA GLY A 240 -14.38 -0.92 0.79
C GLY A 240 -15.63 -1.73 0.44
N ASN A 241 -16.64 -1.67 1.27
CA ASN A 241 -17.94 -2.28 0.99
C ASN A 241 -19.10 -1.41 1.50
N ASP A 242 -20.33 -1.73 1.08
CA ASP A 242 -21.54 -0.96 1.45
C ASP A 242 -21.76 -0.87 2.96
N ILE A 243 -21.34 -1.89 3.71
CA ILE A 243 -21.54 -1.93 5.18
C ILE A 243 -20.63 -0.93 5.86
N THR A 244 -19.32 -0.95 5.54
CA THR A 244 -18.35 -0.06 6.19
C THR A 244 -18.55 1.40 5.78
N MET A 245 -18.87 1.65 4.51
CA MET A 245 -19.21 3.00 4.05
C MET A 245 -20.49 3.50 4.71
N GLY A 246 -21.52 2.66 4.80
CA GLY A 246 -22.77 2.99 5.52
C GLY A 246 -22.53 3.27 7.01
N GLN A 247 -21.68 2.49 7.69
CA GLN A 247 -21.28 2.73 9.07
C GLN A 247 -20.53 4.06 9.22
N ALA A 248 -19.56 4.33 8.33
CA ALA A 248 -18.81 5.58 8.36
C ALA A 248 -19.75 6.79 8.26
N ILE A 249 -20.64 6.83 7.27
CA ILE A 249 -21.56 7.95 7.05
C ILE A 249 -22.54 8.10 8.20
N LYS A 250 -23.17 7.00 8.64
CA LYS A 250 -24.19 7.00 9.69
C LYS A 250 -23.66 7.49 11.04
N HIS A 251 -22.44 7.12 11.39
CA HIS A 251 -21.89 7.34 12.74
C HIS A 251 -20.86 8.47 12.80
N ALA A 252 -20.45 9.05 11.67
CA ALA A 252 -19.59 10.22 11.65
C ALA A 252 -20.17 11.37 12.49
N ARG A 253 -19.28 12.13 13.14
CA ARG A 253 -19.66 13.39 13.76
C ARG A 253 -20.02 14.41 12.66
N LYS A 254 -21.05 15.24 12.87
CA LYS A 254 -21.36 16.33 11.94
C LYS A 254 -20.14 17.22 11.73
N GLY A 255 -19.85 17.55 10.48
CA GLY A 255 -18.69 18.33 10.06
C GLY A 255 -17.36 17.59 10.15
N SER A 256 -17.34 16.24 10.25
CA SER A 256 -16.10 15.45 10.24
C SER A 256 -15.77 14.91 8.85
N THR A 257 -14.56 14.33 8.73
CA THR A 257 -14.03 13.85 7.46
C THR A 257 -14.06 12.34 7.35
N ILE A 258 -14.46 11.82 6.19
CA ILE A 258 -14.34 10.41 5.81
C ILE A 258 -13.35 10.32 4.65
N ILE A 259 -12.36 9.45 4.77
CA ILE A 259 -11.39 9.18 3.70
C ILE A 259 -11.63 7.76 3.16
N LEU A 260 -12.00 7.67 1.89
CA LEU A 260 -12.11 6.40 1.19
C LEU A 260 -10.72 5.95 0.71
N VAL A 261 -10.22 4.88 1.30
CA VAL A 261 -8.90 4.29 0.99
C VAL A 261 -9.04 3.05 0.13
N ALA A 262 -10.04 2.23 0.40
CA ALA A 262 -10.25 0.97 -0.28
C ALA A 262 -10.68 1.12 -1.74
N VAL A 263 -10.33 0.13 -2.55
CA VAL A 263 -10.84 -0.01 -3.92
C VAL A 263 -12.13 -0.83 -3.89
N PHE A 264 -13.23 -0.23 -4.33
CA PHE A 264 -14.51 -0.92 -4.42
C PHE A 264 -14.57 -1.83 -5.65
N ALA A 265 -15.04 -3.04 -5.48
CA ALA A 265 -15.23 -4.00 -6.57
C ALA A 265 -16.49 -3.72 -7.40
N SER A 266 -17.43 -2.93 -6.89
CA SER A 266 -18.69 -2.57 -7.53
C SER A 266 -19.11 -1.15 -7.11
N MET A 267 -20.15 -0.60 -7.72
CA MET A 267 -20.70 0.69 -7.31
C MET A 267 -21.20 0.61 -5.87
N ALA A 268 -20.70 1.51 -5.02
CA ALA A 268 -21.09 1.62 -3.62
C ALA A 268 -22.45 2.33 -3.47
N LYS A 269 -23.21 1.92 -2.46
CA LYS A 269 -24.41 2.66 -2.01
C LYS A 269 -23.98 3.68 -0.97
N VAL A 270 -24.27 4.93 -1.25
CA VAL A 270 -23.91 6.07 -0.39
C VAL A 270 -25.16 6.85 -0.02
N ASP A 271 -25.40 7.06 1.27
CA ASP A 271 -26.49 7.90 1.75
C ASP A 271 -26.11 9.38 1.63
N LEU A 272 -26.41 9.94 0.47
CA LEU A 272 -26.13 11.35 0.18
C LEU A 272 -26.99 12.31 1.01
N ALA A 273 -28.15 11.87 1.51
CA ALA A 273 -29.01 12.72 2.34
C ALA A 273 -28.34 12.96 3.70
N VAL A 274 -27.83 11.91 4.33
CA VAL A 274 -27.08 12.01 5.59
C VAL A 274 -25.77 12.75 5.40
N LEU A 275 -25.02 12.46 4.32
CA LEU A 275 -23.79 13.18 3.98
C LEU A 275 -24.01 14.70 3.93
N ASN A 276 -25.08 15.14 3.25
CA ASN A 276 -25.43 16.54 3.10
C ASN A 276 -25.93 17.15 4.42
N ASP A 277 -26.86 16.48 5.14
CA ASP A 277 -27.42 17.00 6.42
C ASP A 277 -26.35 17.14 7.51
N HIS A 278 -25.36 16.26 7.49
CA HIS A 278 -24.25 16.29 8.45
C HIS A 278 -23.08 17.14 7.99
N GLU A 279 -23.10 17.71 6.79
CA GLU A 279 -21.99 18.48 6.18
C GLU A 279 -20.66 17.70 6.28
N LEU A 280 -20.68 16.40 5.87
CA LEU A 280 -19.52 15.54 5.96
C LEU A 280 -18.60 15.75 4.74
N ASP A 281 -17.30 15.87 5.00
CA ASP A 281 -16.28 15.83 3.96
C ASP A 281 -16.02 14.37 3.56
N LEU A 282 -16.39 13.97 2.34
CA LEU A 282 -16.03 12.68 1.77
C LEU A 282 -14.88 12.86 0.77
N ASN A 283 -13.68 12.53 1.20
CA ASN A 283 -12.47 12.61 0.39
C ASN A 283 -11.99 11.20 -0.03
N THR A 284 -11.18 11.13 -1.07
CA THR A 284 -10.62 9.89 -1.59
C THR A 284 -9.10 9.97 -1.67
N THR A 285 -8.44 8.82 -1.73
CA THR A 285 -7.00 8.74 -1.92
C THR A 285 -6.67 7.83 -3.11
N MET A 286 -5.59 8.14 -3.83
CA MET A 286 -5.12 7.32 -4.95
C MET A 286 -3.60 7.34 -5.01
N MET A 287 -3.00 6.15 -4.93
CA MET A 287 -1.54 6.01 -4.99
C MET A 287 -0.84 6.92 -3.94
N TYR A 288 0.23 7.58 -4.32
CA TYR A 288 1.06 8.45 -3.47
C TYR A 288 1.93 9.37 -4.35
N ARG A 289 2.63 10.28 -3.69
CA ARG A 289 3.65 11.14 -4.30
C ARG A 289 5.01 10.92 -3.63
N ASN A 290 6.06 11.52 -4.16
CA ASN A 290 7.43 11.33 -3.66
C ASN A 290 7.58 11.70 -2.18
N GLU A 291 6.94 12.77 -1.75
CA GLU A 291 6.95 13.19 -0.34
C GLU A 291 6.35 12.15 0.61
N ASP A 292 5.36 11.38 0.15
CA ASP A 292 4.75 10.31 0.94
C ASP A 292 5.71 9.12 1.09
N TYR A 293 6.49 8.83 0.04
CA TYR A 293 7.55 7.82 0.09
C TYR A 293 8.67 8.18 1.07
N LEU A 294 9.12 9.44 1.03
CA LEU A 294 10.15 9.93 1.94
C LEU A 294 9.67 9.91 3.40
N ASP A 295 8.43 10.31 3.64
CA ASP A 295 7.85 10.21 4.98
C ASP A 295 7.62 8.77 5.44
N ALA A 296 7.23 7.85 4.56
CA ALA A 296 7.13 6.44 4.87
C ALA A 296 8.48 5.87 5.36
N ILE A 297 9.56 6.16 4.64
CA ILE A 297 10.92 5.77 5.03
C ILE A 297 11.30 6.39 6.38
N ARG A 298 11.04 7.68 6.55
CA ARG A 298 11.33 8.39 7.80
C ARG A 298 10.57 7.80 8.99
N LEU A 299 9.29 7.50 8.85
CA LEU A 299 8.47 6.92 9.93
C LEU A 299 8.99 5.55 10.38
N VAL A 300 9.43 4.71 9.44
CA VAL A 300 10.05 3.42 9.77
C VAL A 300 11.40 3.65 10.45
N ASN A 301 12.25 4.50 9.89
CA ASN A 301 13.59 4.78 10.42
C ASN A 301 13.56 5.40 11.83
N GLU A 302 12.53 6.20 12.13
CA GLU A 302 12.28 6.77 13.47
C GLU A 302 11.62 5.76 14.45
N GLY A 303 11.32 4.53 14.02
CA GLY A 303 10.64 3.52 14.82
C GLY A 303 9.17 3.84 15.13
N LYS A 304 8.57 4.80 14.40
CA LYS A 304 7.16 5.18 14.55
C LYS A 304 6.19 4.25 13.83
N VAL A 305 6.69 3.52 12.86
CA VAL A 305 5.99 2.46 12.13
C VAL A 305 6.84 1.20 12.17
N THR A 306 6.23 0.07 12.51
CA THR A 306 6.87 -1.23 12.56
C THR A 306 6.27 -2.15 11.51
N LEU A 307 7.04 -2.55 10.52
CA LEU A 307 6.58 -3.34 9.39
C LEU A 307 6.73 -4.86 9.60
N ALA A 308 7.74 -5.28 10.36
CA ALA A 308 8.04 -6.68 10.60
C ALA A 308 6.86 -7.56 11.07
N PRO A 309 5.95 -7.10 11.96
CA PRO A 309 4.78 -7.89 12.36
C PRO A 309 3.78 -8.18 11.23
N LEU A 310 3.84 -7.43 10.13
CA LEU A 310 2.97 -7.64 8.96
C LEU A 310 3.49 -8.73 8.03
N VAL A 311 4.75 -9.14 8.12
CA VAL A 311 5.31 -10.23 7.31
C VAL A 311 4.80 -11.56 7.84
N SER A 312 3.92 -12.20 7.08
CA SER A 312 3.33 -13.49 7.44
C SER A 312 4.21 -14.67 7.04
N LYS A 313 4.87 -14.59 5.89
CA LYS A 313 5.70 -15.68 5.37
C LYS A 313 6.63 -15.22 4.26
N HIS A 314 7.77 -15.94 4.13
CA HIS A 314 8.71 -15.80 3.01
C HIS A 314 8.59 -16.99 2.06
N PHE A 315 8.79 -16.72 0.76
CA PHE A 315 8.84 -17.73 -0.29
C PHE A 315 10.08 -17.50 -1.17
N ALA A 316 10.64 -18.59 -1.70
CA ALA A 316 11.65 -18.51 -2.74
C ALA A 316 11.07 -17.97 -4.05
N PHE A 317 11.87 -17.38 -4.91
CA PHE A 317 11.42 -16.77 -6.16
C PHE A 317 10.65 -17.74 -7.05
N ARG A 318 11.14 -18.99 -7.18
CA ARG A 318 10.47 -20.03 -7.98
C ARG A 318 9.12 -20.50 -7.38
N ASP A 319 8.84 -20.17 -6.13
CA ASP A 319 7.59 -20.49 -5.45
C ASP A 319 6.55 -19.36 -5.52
N TYR A 320 6.71 -18.40 -6.43
CA TYR A 320 5.86 -17.22 -6.57
C TYR A 320 4.36 -17.58 -6.67
N LEU A 321 4.00 -18.60 -7.46
CA LEU A 321 2.61 -19.07 -7.54
C LEU A 321 2.13 -19.70 -6.22
N LYS A 322 3.00 -20.40 -5.50
CA LYS A 322 2.65 -20.96 -4.17
C LYS A 322 2.43 -19.85 -3.14
N ALA A 323 3.12 -18.71 -3.27
CA ALA A 323 2.88 -17.55 -2.42
C ALA A 323 1.46 -17.01 -2.61
N TYR A 324 0.98 -16.88 -3.84
CA TYR A 324 -0.40 -16.49 -4.13
C TYR A 324 -1.41 -17.52 -3.62
N GLN A 325 -1.17 -18.81 -3.84
CA GLN A 325 -2.02 -19.87 -3.31
C GLN A 325 -2.08 -19.83 -1.77
N TYR A 326 -0.94 -19.60 -1.12
CA TYR A 326 -0.90 -19.44 0.34
C TYR A 326 -1.73 -18.24 0.82
N ILE A 327 -1.68 -17.10 0.12
CA ILE A 327 -2.51 -15.93 0.42
C ILE A 327 -3.99 -16.30 0.31
N ASP A 328 -4.39 -17.01 -0.75
CA ASP A 328 -5.78 -17.40 -0.97
C ASP A 328 -6.28 -18.38 0.09
N ASP A 329 -5.47 -19.37 0.45
CA ASP A 329 -5.82 -20.40 1.44
C ASP A 329 -5.84 -19.84 2.88
N ASN A 330 -5.12 -18.73 3.14
CA ASN A 330 -4.93 -18.16 4.47
C ASN A 330 -5.34 -16.69 4.55
N ARG A 331 -6.38 -16.27 3.84
CA ARG A 331 -6.81 -14.84 3.70
C ARG A 331 -7.04 -14.13 5.03
N GLU A 332 -7.49 -14.85 6.05
CA GLU A 332 -7.80 -14.27 7.35
C GLU A 332 -6.53 -13.91 8.14
N THR A 333 -5.51 -14.75 8.04
CA THR A 333 -4.28 -14.65 8.84
C THR A 333 -3.12 -13.98 8.12
N THR A 334 -3.17 -13.95 6.79
CA THR A 334 -2.10 -13.39 5.96
C THR A 334 -2.23 -11.88 5.83
N MET A 335 -1.16 -11.16 6.17
CA MET A 335 -1.01 -9.73 5.91
C MET A 335 -0.15 -9.49 4.67
N LYS A 336 1.14 -9.76 4.73
CA LYS A 336 2.11 -9.65 3.64
C LYS A 336 2.91 -10.93 3.51
N VAL A 337 3.20 -11.34 2.29
CA VAL A 337 4.20 -12.37 1.99
C VAL A 337 5.38 -11.72 1.28
N ILE A 338 6.58 -12.20 1.57
CA ILE A 338 7.80 -11.71 0.96
C ILE A 338 8.36 -12.78 0.03
N ILE A 339 8.75 -12.37 -1.16
CA ILE A 339 9.43 -13.22 -2.14
C ILE A 339 10.93 -12.92 -2.07
N ASN A 340 11.72 -13.94 -1.77
CA ASN A 340 13.19 -13.87 -1.80
C ASN A 340 13.65 -14.01 -3.25
N VAL A 341 13.91 -12.90 -3.92
CA VAL A 341 14.14 -12.89 -5.38
C VAL A 341 15.49 -13.51 -5.77
N GLN A 342 16.49 -13.48 -4.87
CA GLN A 342 17.83 -14.05 -5.11
C GLN A 342 17.98 -15.52 -4.67
N GLU A 343 16.91 -16.16 -4.18
CA GLU A 343 16.93 -17.56 -3.72
C GLU A 343 16.29 -18.54 -4.73
#